data_618ba14aa5a35e8fdbf24cd99ada69e2
#
_entry.id   618ba14aa5a35e8fdbf24cd99ada69e2
#
_cell.length_a   1.000
_cell.length_b   1.000
_cell.length_c   1.000
_cell.angle_alpha   90.00
_cell.angle_beta   90.00
_cell.angle_gamma   90.00
#
_symmetry.space_group_name_H-M   'P 1'
#
loop_
_entity.id
_entity.type
_entity.pdbx_description
1 polymer ?
#
loop_
_entity_poly.entity_id
_entity_poly.type
_entity_poly.pdbx_seq_one_letter_code
_entity_poly.pdbx_strand_id
1 'polypeptide(L)'
;MRAVNLPGDTSMTADAARQEKLAHYLLRAVNKAAREHRMFSSGDTVLVAVSGGKDSMTLLDLLHRRQRAAKESATLVAARMLPDRACGRAVPVLWLEQYCQERGIPLVTEPFEIAEELAETAASPCFRCAWQRRKALFQTAQRMGCNKLAFGHHADDVAETTLLNLFYTATIRRMEPQVALFQGALAVIRPLAYVEERDIVDYVKAWGLPLEGEPCPEGMDSRRRLMRQVLRLVEQDCPKAKRAIYNAVERNQLTLRDLRSELVECRKQIAALDPCAAAERRQT
;
A
#
# COMPACT_ATOMS: atom_id res chain seq x y z
N MET A 1 -46.77 39.70 -0.80
CA MET A 1 -45.65 39.03 -0.13
C MET A 1 -44.91 38.20 -1.16
N ARG A 2 -43.73 38.64 -1.62
CA ARG A 2 -42.88 37.89 -2.54
C ARG A 2 -41.85 37.10 -1.69
N ALA A 3 -41.84 35.78 -1.81
CA ALA A 3 -40.86 34.92 -1.17
C ALA A 3 -39.48 35.20 -1.77
N VAL A 4 -38.53 35.56 -0.92
CA VAL A 4 -37.11 35.71 -1.27
C VAL A 4 -36.52 34.32 -1.27
N ASN A 5 -36.22 33.79 -2.46
CA ASN A 5 -35.42 32.56 -2.60
C ASN A 5 -33.96 32.88 -2.20
N LEU A 6 -33.48 32.29 -1.13
CA LEU A 6 -32.08 32.32 -0.70
C LEU A 6 -31.25 31.34 -1.57
N PRO A 7 -30.12 31.75 -2.14
CA PRO A 7 -29.28 30.91 -2.96
C PRO A 7 -28.29 30.10 -2.08
N GLY A 8 -28.81 29.18 -1.26
CA GLY A 8 -27.98 28.44 -0.27
C GLY A 8 -27.88 26.94 -0.48
N ASP A 9 -28.74 26.33 -1.29
CA ASP A 9 -28.92 24.88 -1.25
C ASP A 9 -28.28 24.11 -2.42
N THR A 10 -28.01 24.78 -3.53
CA THR A 10 -27.48 24.12 -4.75
C THR A 10 -25.95 23.91 -4.73
N SER A 11 -25.19 24.75 -4.02
CA SER A 11 -23.73 24.60 -3.94
C SER A 11 -23.30 23.48 -2.99
N MET A 12 -23.97 23.32 -1.86
CA MET A 12 -23.69 22.25 -0.91
C MET A 12 -24.00 20.87 -1.50
N THR A 13 -25.07 20.75 -2.28
CA THR A 13 -25.43 19.49 -2.95
C THR A 13 -24.45 19.12 -4.07
N ALA A 14 -23.94 20.12 -4.81
CA ALA A 14 -22.97 19.91 -5.88
C ALA A 14 -21.60 19.44 -5.34
N ASP A 15 -21.12 20.01 -4.24
CA ASP A 15 -19.88 19.61 -3.60
C ASP A 15 -19.98 18.19 -2.99
N ALA A 16 -21.07 17.87 -2.33
CA ALA A 16 -21.31 16.52 -1.82
C ALA A 16 -21.36 15.48 -2.96
N ALA A 17 -22.02 15.79 -4.07
CA ALA A 17 -22.05 14.93 -5.23
C ALA A 17 -20.65 14.73 -5.85
N ARG A 18 -19.83 15.79 -5.88
CA ARG A 18 -18.42 15.72 -6.34
C ARG A 18 -17.58 14.85 -5.41
N GLN A 19 -17.72 15.00 -4.10
CA GLN A 19 -17.04 14.18 -3.10
C GLN A 19 -17.35 12.68 -3.29
N GLU A 20 -18.63 12.33 -3.38
CA GLU A 20 -19.05 10.94 -3.55
C GLU A 20 -18.60 10.36 -4.91
N LYS A 21 -18.62 11.14 -5.98
CA LYS A 21 -18.09 10.72 -7.29
C LYS A 21 -16.60 10.40 -7.21
N LEU A 22 -15.82 11.21 -6.49
CA LEU A 22 -14.39 10.98 -6.30
C LEU A 22 -14.14 9.74 -5.43
N ALA A 23 -14.89 9.57 -4.33
CA ALA A 23 -14.82 8.37 -3.50
C ALA A 23 -15.13 7.11 -4.31
N HIS A 24 -16.19 7.14 -5.13
CA HIS A 24 -16.55 6.03 -6.00
C HIS A 24 -15.43 5.70 -7.01
N TYR A 25 -14.82 6.72 -7.62
CA TYR A 25 -13.70 6.56 -8.55
C TYR A 25 -12.51 5.86 -7.88
N LEU A 26 -12.07 6.34 -6.71
CA LEU A 26 -10.96 5.71 -5.98
C LEU A 26 -11.31 4.29 -5.50
N LEU A 27 -12.52 4.08 -5.02
CA LEU A 27 -13.00 2.75 -4.61
C LEU A 27 -12.98 1.74 -5.76
N ARG A 28 -13.26 2.17 -7.00
CA ARG A 28 -13.13 1.28 -8.17
C ARG A 28 -11.69 0.80 -8.37
N ALA A 29 -10.69 1.70 -8.21
CA ALA A 29 -9.28 1.34 -8.31
C ALA A 29 -8.86 0.40 -7.18
N VAL A 30 -9.26 0.70 -5.93
CA VAL A 30 -9.04 -0.15 -4.75
C VAL A 30 -9.67 -1.53 -4.94
N ASN A 31 -10.92 -1.61 -5.37
CA ASN A 31 -11.62 -2.88 -5.59
C ASN A 31 -11.01 -3.68 -6.74
N LYS A 32 -10.49 -2.99 -7.78
CA LYS A 32 -9.76 -3.66 -8.86
C LYS A 32 -8.47 -4.30 -8.33
N ALA A 33 -7.63 -3.55 -7.62
CA ALA A 33 -6.42 -4.08 -7.00
C ALA A 33 -6.72 -5.23 -6.03
N ALA A 34 -7.73 -5.04 -5.17
CA ALA A 34 -8.16 -6.05 -4.20
C ALA A 34 -8.56 -7.37 -4.85
N ARG A 35 -9.30 -7.33 -5.95
CA ARG A 35 -9.76 -8.51 -6.69
C ARG A 35 -8.60 -9.19 -7.45
N GLU A 36 -7.81 -8.43 -8.20
CA GLU A 36 -6.72 -8.96 -9.01
C GLU A 36 -5.64 -9.62 -8.16
N HIS A 37 -5.40 -9.09 -6.97
CA HIS A 37 -4.39 -9.60 -6.05
C HIS A 37 -4.96 -10.37 -4.84
N ARG A 38 -6.27 -10.68 -4.83
CA ARG A 38 -6.95 -11.46 -3.77
C ARG A 38 -6.63 -10.96 -2.36
N MET A 39 -6.67 -9.61 -2.18
CA MET A 39 -6.20 -8.97 -0.95
C MET A 39 -7.11 -9.25 0.26
N PHE A 40 -8.40 -9.48 0.04
CA PHE A 40 -9.38 -9.68 1.09
C PHE A 40 -10.16 -10.97 0.91
N SER A 41 -10.48 -11.58 2.04
CA SER A 41 -11.36 -12.74 2.17
C SER A 41 -12.35 -12.51 3.31
N SER A 42 -13.46 -13.25 3.31
CA SER A 42 -14.39 -13.21 4.43
C SER A 42 -13.72 -13.70 5.71
N GLY A 43 -13.93 -12.98 6.81
CA GLY A 43 -13.32 -13.27 8.11
C GLY A 43 -11.91 -12.68 8.31
N ASP A 44 -11.35 -11.96 7.32
CA ASP A 44 -10.08 -11.28 7.51
C ASP A 44 -10.17 -10.21 8.60
N THR A 45 -9.12 -10.11 9.42
CA THR A 45 -8.87 -8.97 10.31
C THR A 45 -7.68 -8.18 9.78
N VAL A 46 -7.94 -6.92 9.41
CA VAL A 46 -7.00 -6.06 8.69
C VAL A 46 -6.47 -4.99 9.62
N LEU A 47 -5.18 -5.00 9.93
CA LEU A 47 -4.49 -3.89 10.57
C LEU A 47 -4.16 -2.84 9.51
N VAL A 48 -4.68 -1.62 9.64
CA VAL A 48 -4.39 -0.50 8.76
C VAL A 48 -3.31 0.36 9.40
N ALA A 49 -2.14 0.44 8.78
CA ALA A 49 -1.04 1.29 9.26
C ALA A 49 -1.35 2.76 8.99
N VAL A 50 -1.60 3.55 10.05
CA VAL A 50 -1.98 4.96 9.96
C VAL A 50 -0.83 5.82 10.47
N SER A 51 -0.14 6.52 9.56
CA SER A 51 0.90 7.49 9.93
C SER A 51 0.32 8.87 10.26
N GLY A 52 -0.92 9.13 9.85
CA GLY A 52 -1.58 10.43 9.89
C GLY A 52 -1.36 11.26 8.61
N GLY A 53 -0.56 10.81 7.66
CA GLY A 53 -0.41 11.45 6.34
C GLY A 53 -1.57 11.10 5.40
N LYS A 54 -1.71 11.91 4.34
CA LYS A 54 -2.79 11.83 3.33
C LYS A 54 -3.06 10.41 2.81
N ASP A 55 -1.99 9.64 2.51
CA ASP A 55 -2.11 8.32 1.90
C ASP A 55 -2.72 7.30 2.88
N SER A 56 -2.24 7.30 4.13
CA SER A 56 -2.73 6.40 5.16
C SER A 56 -4.16 6.73 5.60
N MET A 57 -4.51 8.02 5.62
CA MET A 57 -5.88 8.46 5.95
C MET A 57 -6.86 8.15 4.82
N THR A 58 -6.45 8.36 3.56
CA THR A 58 -7.24 7.94 2.39
C THR A 58 -7.46 6.42 2.38
N LEU A 59 -6.41 5.64 2.69
CA LEU A 59 -6.53 4.19 2.80
C LEU A 59 -7.57 3.80 3.86
N LEU A 60 -7.48 4.36 5.06
CA LEU A 60 -8.39 4.03 6.17
C LEU A 60 -9.84 4.36 5.80
N ASP A 61 -10.10 5.56 5.25
CA ASP A 61 -11.43 5.99 4.87
C ASP A 61 -12.02 5.11 3.73
N LEU A 62 -11.24 4.83 2.69
CA LEU A 62 -11.69 4.00 1.58
C LEU A 62 -11.94 2.54 2.01
N LEU A 63 -11.13 1.98 2.91
CA LEU A 63 -11.36 0.64 3.43
C LEU A 63 -12.61 0.59 4.32
N HIS A 64 -12.85 1.61 5.14
CA HIS A 64 -14.08 1.73 5.93
C HIS A 64 -15.32 1.85 5.03
N ARG A 65 -15.28 2.68 3.98
CA ARG A 65 -16.36 2.77 2.98
C ARG A 65 -16.59 1.44 2.27
N ARG A 66 -15.50 0.75 1.89
CA ARG A 66 -15.56 -0.57 1.28
C ARG A 66 -16.21 -1.59 2.21
N GLN A 67 -15.83 -1.63 3.48
CA GLN A 67 -16.41 -2.52 4.49
C GLN A 67 -17.92 -2.31 4.63
N ARG A 68 -18.39 -1.06 4.62
CA ARG A 68 -19.82 -0.74 4.71
C ARG A 68 -20.61 -1.11 3.46
N ALA A 69 -19.98 -1.03 2.29
CA ALA A 69 -20.62 -1.30 1.00
C ALA A 69 -20.57 -2.80 0.61
N ALA A 70 -19.56 -3.52 1.05
CA ALA A 70 -19.37 -4.93 0.74
C ALA A 70 -20.07 -5.82 1.78
N LYS A 71 -20.64 -6.92 1.31
CA LYS A 71 -21.14 -7.99 2.19
C LYS A 71 -20.00 -8.81 2.83
N GLU A 72 -18.75 -8.48 2.53
CA GLU A 72 -17.57 -9.15 3.07
C GLU A 72 -17.32 -8.70 4.51
N SER A 73 -17.29 -9.64 5.42
CA SER A 73 -17.11 -9.42 6.87
C SER A 73 -15.62 -9.28 7.25
N ALA A 74 -14.89 -8.35 6.63
CA ALA A 74 -13.54 -8.02 7.09
C ALA A 74 -13.59 -7.02 8.24
N THR A 75 -12.88 -7.28 9.34
CA THR A 75 -12.76 -6.35 10.46
C THR A 75 -11.56 -5.43 10.25
N LEU A 76 -11.73 -4.12 10.48
CA LEU A 76 -10.65 -3.14 10.40
C LEU A 76 -10.17 -2.78 11.80
N VAL A 77 -8.86 -2.68 11.97
CA VAL A 77 -8.19 -2.13 13.15
C VAL A 77 -7.18 -1.09 12.66
N ALA A 78 -7.27 0.14 13.13
CA ALA A 78 -6.27 1.17 12.83
C ALA A 78 -5.08 1.05 13.80
N ALA A 79 -3.85 1.18 13.29
CA ALA A 79 -2.65 1.17 14.13
C ALA A 79 -1.74 2.34 13.82
N ARG A 80 -1.36 3.07 14.85
CA ARG A 80 -0.41 4.18 14.80
C ARG A 80 0.82 3.86 15.60
N MET A 81 1.99 3.93 14.95
CA MET A 81 3.28 3.75 15.59
C MET A 81 3.90 5.12 15.86
N LEU A 82 4.25 5.39 17.12
CA LEU A 82 4.87 6.64 17.56
C LEU A 82 6.38 6.41 17.78
N PRO A 83 7.24 7.10 17.01
CA PRO A 83 8.68 7.02 17.26
C PRO A 83 9.04 7.74 18.56
N ASP A 84 10.07 7.28 19.24
CA ASP A 84 10.68 7.91 20.42
C ASP A 84 11.28 9.30 20.15
N ARG A 85 11.57 9.59 18.89
CA ARG A 85 12.11 10.88 18.41
C ARG A 85 11.12 11.57 17.50
N ALA A 86 10.96 12.88 17.67
CA ALA A 86 10.10 13.67 16.79
C ALA A 86 10.60 13.61 15.33
N CYS A 87 9.82 12.98 14.47
CA CYS A 87 10.11 12.80 13.07
C CYS A 87 8.93 13.38 12.26
N GLY A 88 9.02 14.67 11.92
CA GLY A 88 7.96 15.41 11.23
C GLY A 88 6.73 15.73 12.10
N ARG A 89 5.80 16.53 11.57
CA ARG A 89 4.51 16.79 12.23
C ARG A 89 3.53 15.68 11.87
N ALA A 90 3.20 14.89 12.86
CA ALA A 90 2.09 13.94 12.72
C ALA A 90 0.74 14.62 12.98
N VAL A 91 -0.32 14.10 12.37
CA VAL A 91 -1.70 14.48 12.74
C VAL A 91 -1.89 14.31 14.25
N PRO A 92 -2.54 15.26 14.94
CA PRO A 92 -2.80 15.12 16.36
C PRO A 92 -3.46 13.79 16.70
N VAL A 93 -3.02 13.16 17.79
CA VAL A 93 -3.56 11.86 18.23
C VAL A 93 -5.07 11.97 18.47
N LEU A 94 -5.49 13.02 19.14
CA LEU A 94 -6.92 13.27 19.47
C LEU A 94 -7.80 13.32 18.22
N TRP A 95 -7.33 13.93 17.12
CA TRP A 95 -8.10 13.96 15.88
C TRP A 95 -8.30 12.55 15.30
N LEU A 96 -7.24 11.74 15.31
CA LEU A 96 -7.31 10.35 14.80
C LEU A 96 -8.18 9.47 15.69
N GLU A 97 -8.11 9.65 17.01
CA GLU A 97 -8.98 8.96 17.99
C GLU A 97 -10.44 9.28 17.74
N GLN A 98 -10.78 10.54 17.62
CA GLN A 98 -12.15 10.98 17.31
C GLN A 98 -12.61 10.42 15.96
N TYR A 99 -11.78 10.52 14.91
CA TYR A 99 -12.09 10.00 13.59
C TYR A 99 -12.41 8.50 13.61
N CYS A 100 -11.62 7.71 14.32
CA CYS A 100 -11.82 6.28 14.48
C CYS A 100 -13.05 5.95 15.33
N GLN A 101 -13.25 6.68 16.43
CA GLN A 101 -14.40 6.52 17.33
C GLN A 101 -15.72 6.75 16.61
N GLU A 102 -15.84 7.85 15.86
CA GLU A 102 -17.04 8.19 15.07
C GLU A 102 -17.40 7.11 14.04
N ARG A 103 -16.40 6.31 13.60
CA ARG A 103 -16.57 5.25 12.59
C ARG A 103 -16.59 3.85 13.16
N GLY A 104 -16.48 3.71 14.49
CA GLY A 104 -16.44 2.41 15.15
C GLY A 104 -15.21 1.57 14.78
N ILE A 105 -14.08 2.22 14.41
CA ILE A 105 -12.83 1.56 14.07
C ILE A 105 -11.94 1.51 15.32
N PRO A 106 -11.58 0.31 15.84
CA PRO A 106 -10.61 0.21 16.92
C PRO A 106 -9.28 0.85 16.54
N LEU A 107 -8.72 1.71 17.40
CA LEU A 107 -7.42 2.34 17.22
C LEU A 107 -6.42 1.85 18.26
N VAL A 108 -5.26 1.38 17.81
CA VAL A 108 -4.12 1.01 18.65
C VAL A 108 -2.99 2.01 18.39
N THR A 109 -2.49 2.64 19.45
CA THR A 109 -1.35 3.55 19.40
C THR A 109 -0.21 2.98 20.22
N GLU A 110 0.93 2.71 19.59
CA GLU A 110 2.09 2.06 20.21
C GLU A 110 3.36 2.88 20.02
N PRO A 111 4.16 3.07 21.06
CA PRO A 111 5.49 3.64 20.91
C PRO A 111 6.43 2.62 20.27
N PHE A 112 7.46 3.11 19.56
CA PHE A 112 8.59 2.29 19.12
C PHE A 112 9.88 3.09 19.23
N GLU A 113 10.96 2.39 19.58
CA GLU A 113 12.28 2.98 19.69
C GLU A 113 13.04 2.80 18.38
N ILE A 114 13.73 3.86 17.96
CA ILE A 114 14.67 3.80 16.85
C ILE A 114 16.01 3.32 17.43
N ALA A 115 16.20 1.98 17.46
CA ALA A 115 17.32 1.34 18.13
C ALA A 115 18.67 1.93 17.70
N GLU A 116 19.49 2.29 18.69
CA GLU A 116 20.87 2.76 18.48
C GLU A 116 21.79 1.64 18.01
N GLU A 117 21.48 0.38 18.33
CA GLU A 117 22.23 -0.82 17.92
C GLU A 117 22.42 -0.93 16.40
N LEU A 118 21.49 -0.37 15.61
CA LEU A 118 21.67 -0.27 14.16
C LEU A 118 22.58 0.90 13.74
N ALA A 119 23.08 1.72 14.67
CA ALA A 119 24.02 2.79 14.37
C ALA A 119 25.36 2.25 13.88
N GLU A 120 25.76 1.05 14.30
CA GLU A 120 26.98 0.37 13.86
C GLU A 120 26.85 -0.19 12.42
N THR A 121 25.61 -0.31 11.91
CA THR A 121 25.41 -0.66 10.50
C THR A 121 25.43 0.60 9.64
N ALA A 122 26.00 0.54 8.44
CA ALA A 122 26.01 1.63 7.45
C ALA A 122 24.59 2.05 6.95
N ALA A 123 23.53 1.62 7.65
CA ALA A 123 22.14 1.90 7.30
C ALA A 123 21.75 3.33 7.70
N SER A 124 21.09 4.06 6.80
CA SER A 124 20.60 5.42 7.06
C SER A 124 19.59 5.46 8.21
N PRO A 125 19.49 6.59 8.95
CA PRO A 125 18.49 6.78 10.00
C PRO A 125 17.05 6.48 9.52
N CYS A 126 16.72 6.88 8.30
CA CYS A 126 15.41 6.61 7.68
C CYS A 126 15.15 5.11 7.49
N PHE A 127 16.17 4.36 7.10
CA PHE A 127 16.03 2.90 6.96
C PHE A 127 15.75 2.25 8.31
N ARG A 128 16.50 2.65 9.35
CA ARG A 128 16.33 2.14 10.73
C ARG A 128 14.93 2.43 11.26
N CYS A 129 14.47 3.67 11.15
CA CYS A 129 13.14 4.09 11.55
C CYS A 129 12.05 3.27 10.80
N ALA A 130 12.17 3.12 9.49
CA ALA A 130 11.20 2.36 8.69
C ALA A 130 11.20 0.87 9.07
N TRP A 131 12.35 0.30 9.41
CA TRP A 131 12.49 -1.09 9.82
C TRP A 131 11.84 -1.35 11.18
N GLN A 132 12.15 -0.53 12.18
CA GLN A 132 11.58 -0.64 13.53
C GLN A 132 10.07 -0.40 13.53
N ARG A 133 9.59 0.59 12.76
CA ARG A 133 8.15 0.82 12.59
C ARG A 133 7.44 -0.41 12.02
N ARG A 134 8.03 -1.07 11.01
CA ARG A 134 7.45 -2.31 10.44
C ARG A 134 7.45 -3.44 11.46
N LYS A 135 8.54 -3.61 12.21
CA LYS A 135 8.62 -4.62 13.28
C LYS A 135 7.51 -4.41 14.30
N ALA A 136 7.31 -3.18 14.78
CA ALA A 136 6.25 -2.85 15.72
C ALA A 136 4.85 -3.13 15.13
N LEU A 137 4.62 -2.78 13.85
CA LEU A 137 3.36 -3.10 13.16
C LEU A 137 3.12 -4.60 13.05
N PHE A 138 4.14 -5.42 12.76
CA PHE A 138 4.00 -6.88 12.70
C PHE A 138 3.66 -7.47 14.07
N GLN A 139 4.32 -7.00 15.12
CA GLN A 139 4.04 -7.43 16.50
C GLN A 139 2.62 -7.03 16.93
N THR A 140 2.19 -5.82 16.58
CA THR A 140 0.82 -5.36 16.85
C THR A 140 -0.20 -6.19 16.07
N ALA A 141 0.05 -6.47 14.79
CA ALA A 141 -0.83 -7.32 13.99
C ALA A 141 -1.00 -8.71 14.62
N GLN A 142 0.09 -9.33 15.05
CA GLN A 142 0.06 -10.62 15.75
C GLN A 142 -0.74 -10.56 17.04
N ARG A 143 -0.49 -9.57 17.91
CA ARG A 143 -1.18 -9.38 19.17
C ARG A 143 -2.68 -9.15 19.02
N MET A 144 -3.08 -8.41 17.95
CA MET A 144 -4.47 -8.11 17.64
C MET A 144 -5.16 -9.21 16.82
N GLY A 145 -4.50 -10.33 16.54
CA GLY A 145 -5.05 -11.42 15.73
C GLY A 145 -5.31 -11.04 14.27
N CYS A 146 -4.60 -10.03 13.76
CA CYS A 146 -4.76 -9.58 12.37
C CYS A 146 -3.96 -10.48 11.42
N ASN A 147 -4.61 -10.95 10.35
CA ASN A 147 -3.98 -11.74 9.29
C ASN A 147 -3.61 -10.92 8.05
N LYS A 148 -4.00 -9.64 8.02
CA LYS A 148 -3.65 -8.67 6.98
C LYS A 148 -3.06 -7.40 7.60
N LEU A 149 -2.04 -6.83 6.92
CA LEU A 149 -1.47 -5.52 7.26
C LEU A 149 -1.53 -4.63 6.01
N ALA A 150 -2.36 -3.59 6.06
CA ALA A 150 -2.58 -2.67 4.96
C ALA A 150 -1.69 -1.43 5.07
N PHE A 151 -0.96 -1.11 3.99
CA PHE A 151 -0.16 0.10 3.85
C PHE A 151 -0.72 1.02 2.77
N GLY A 152 -0.64 2.33 2.99
CA GLY A 152 -1.08 3.38 2.07
C GLY A 152 -0.15 3.64 0.87
N HIS A 153 0.66 2.65 0.45
CA HIS A 153 1.48 2.79 -0.73
C HIS A 153 0.61 2.83 -1.99
N HIS A 154 0.86 3.80 -2.85
CA HIS A 154 0.07 4.10 -4.04
C HIS A 154 0.84 3.88 -5.36
N ALA A 155 0.23 4.15 -6.51
CA ALA A 155 0.81 3.87 -7.83
C ALA A 155 2.17 4.55 -8.05
N ASP A 156 2.34 5.77 -7.53
CA ASP A 156 3.61 6.52 -7.63
C ASP A 156 4.72 5.81 -6.84
N ASP A 157 4.44 5.32 -5.62
CA ASP A 157 5.40 4.55 -4.82
C ASP A 157 5.85 3.27 -5.54
N VAL A 158 4.91 2.59 -6.22
CA VAL A 158 5.22 1.39 -7.01
C VAL A 158 6.17 1.74 -8.15
N ALA A 159 5.90 2.83 -8.90
CA ALA A 159 6.74 3.28 -10.00
C ALA A 159 8.12 3.74 -9.51
N GLU A 160 8.18 4.58 -8.47
CA GLU A 160 9.43 5.03 -7.85
C GLU A 160 10.29 3.85 -7.39
N THR A 161 9.68 2.86 -6.72
CA THR A 161 10.40 1.67 -6.25
C THR A 161 10.91 0.83 -7.42
N THR A 162 10.15 0.72 -8.49
CA THR A 162 10.58 0.00 -9.69
C THR A 162 11.80 0.66 -10.32
N LEU A 163 11.81 2.00 -10.45
CA LEU A 163 12.95 2.73 -10.97
C LEU A 163 14.17 2.63 -10.04
N LEU A 164 13.97 2.70 -8.73
CA LEU A 164 15.04 2.48 -7.75
C LEU A 164 15.67 1.10 -7.92
N ASN A 165 14.86 0.06 -8.06
CA ASN A 165 15.36 -1.29 -8.26
C ASN A 165 16.14 -1.40 -9.59
N LEU A 166 15.61 -0.81 -10.66
CA LEU A 166 16.24 -0.83 -11.97
C LEU A 166 17.61 -0.14 -11.96
N PHE A 167 17.69 1.09 -11.42
CA PHE A 167 18.90 1.91 -11.51
C PHE A 167 19.95 1.57 -10.45
N TYR A 168 19.55 1.12 -9.25
CA TYR A 168 20.46 0.94 -8.13
C TYR A 168 20.74 -0.52 -7.75
N THR A 169 19.90 -1.47 -8.20
CA THR A 169 20.08 -2.90 -7.91
C THR A 169 20.07 -3.78 -9.14
N ALA A 170 19.97 -3.18 -10.35
CA ALA A 170 19.91 -3.89 -11.64
C ALA A 170 18.83 -4.98 -11.65
N THR A 171 17.68 -4.76 -10.98
CA THR A 171 16.58 -5.72 -10.91
C THR A 171 15.29 -5.12 -11.42
N ILE A 172 14.56 -5.89 -12.23
CA ILE A 172 13.21 -5.52 -12.72
C ILE A 172 12.19 -6.07 -11.72
N ARG A 173 12.00 -5.35 -10.60
CA ARG A 173 11.05 -5.70 -9.55
C ARG A 173 10.26 -4.48 -9.13
N ARG A 174 8.97 -4.66 -8.89
CA ARG A 174 8.08 -3.64 -8.31
C ARG A 174 7.80 -3.94 -6.84
N MET A 175 7.22 -2.97 -6.18
CA MET A 175 6.55 -3.18 -4.90
C MET A 175 5.28 -4.00 -5.16
N GLU A 176 5.26 -5.25 -4.71
CA GLU A 176 4.10 -6.12 -4.96
C GLU A 176 2.87 -5.65 -4.18
N PRO A 177 1.68 -5.63 -4.82
CA PRO A 177 0.44 -5.24 -4.16
C PRO A 177 0.05 -6.13 -2.98
N GLN A 178 0.46 -7.40 -3.00
CA GLN A 178 0.30 -8.33 -1.88
C GLN A 178 1.56 -9.19 -1.71
N VAL A 179 1.97 -9.37 -0.45
CA VAL A 179 3.10 -10.23 -0.06
C VAL A 179 2.71 -11.07 1.14
N ALA A 180 2.72 -12.39 1.01
CA ALA A 180 2.56 -13.29 2.14
C ALA A 180 3.85 -13.38 2.95
N LEU A 181 3.76 -13.31 4.27
CA LEU A 181 4.85 -13.39 5.23
C LEU A 181 4.59 -14.51 6.23
N PHE A 182 5.63 -14.97 6.90
CA PHE A 182 5.52 -15.96 7.97
C PHE A 182 4.71 -17.20 7.55
N GLN A 183 5.06 -17.78 6.40
CA GLN A 183 4.39 -18.95 5.82
C GLN A 183 2.87 -18.74 5.57
N GLY A 184 2.47 -17.49 5.35
CA GLY A 184 1.07 -17.14 5.07
C GLY A 184 0.27 -16.70 6.32
N ALA A 185 0.87 -16.72 7.51
CA ALA A 185 0.19 -16.27 8.74
C ALA A 185 -0.18 -14.77 8.71
N LEU A 186 0.56 -13.96 7.97
CA LEU A 186 0.27 -12.54 7.75
C LEU A 186 0.49 -12.19 6.28
N ALA A 187 -0.41 -11.40 5.70
CA ALA A 187 -0.19 -10.83 4.38
C ALA A 187 -0.13 -9.29 4.44
N VAL A 188 0.94 -8.73 3.89
CA VAL A 188 1.01 -7.29 3.61
C VAL A 188 0.23 -6.98 2.35
N ILE A 189 -0.68 -6.02 2.41
CA ILE A 189 -1.51 -5.59 1.29
C ILE A 189 -1.37 -4.08 1.03
N ARG A 190 -1.52 -3.66 -0.24
CA ARG A 190 -1.42 -2.27 -0.68
C ARG A 190 -2.62 -1.91 -1.56
N PRO A 191 -3.79 -1.66 -0.95
CA PRO A 191 -5.03 -1.44 -1.71
C PRO A 191 -4.99 -0.21 -2.63
N LEU A 192 -4.14 0.79 -2.32
CA LEU A 192 -3.96 1.99 -3.14
C LEU A 192 -2.97 1.80 -4.31
N ALA A 193 -2.44 0.60 -4.56
CA ALA A 193 -1.42 0.36 -5.59
C ALA A 193 -1.83 0.81 -7.01
N TYR A 194 -3.12 1.00 -7.29
CA TYR A 194 -3.66 1.49 -8.56
C TYR A 194 -4.18 2.93 -8.51
N VAL A 195 -4.06 3.60 -7.37
CA VAL A 195 -4.49 4.99 -7.16
C VAL A 195 -3.28 5.90 -7.32
N GLU A 196 -3.39 6.98 -8.08
CA GLU A 196 -2.32 7.95 -8.24
C GLU A 196 -2.30 8.97 -7.09
N GLU A 197 -1.11 9.50 -6.76
CA GLU A 197 -0.93 10.47 -5.67
C GLU A 197 -1.82 11.72 -5.84
N ARG A 198 -1.97 12.20 -7.08
CA ARG A 198 -2.82 13.36 -7.39
C ARG A 198 -4.29 13.14 -6.98
N ASP A 199 -4.81 11.92 -7.23
CA ASP A 199 -6.20 11.58 -6.91
C ASP A 199 -6.39 11.49 -5.39
N ILE A 200 -5.35 11.05 -4.64
CA ILE A 200 -5.32 11.06 -3.18
C ILE A 200 -5.36 12.50 -2.64
N VAL A 201 -4.55 13.39 -3.21
CA VAL A 201 -4.53 14.81 -2.83
C VAL A 201 -5.89 15.46 -3.04
N ASP A 202 -6.53 15.21 -4.17
CA ASP A 202 -7.87 15.72 -4.46
C ASP A 202 -8.91 15.14 -3.50
N TYR A 203 -8.80 13.84 -3.17
CA TYR A 203 -9.66 13.17 -2.20
C TYR A 203 -9.56 13.79 -0.81
N VAL A 204 -8.34 13.95 -0.30
CA VAL A 204 -8.08 14.52 1.03
C VAL A 204 -8.62 15.94 1.15
N LYS A 205 -8.43 16.76 0.11
CA LYS A 205 -8.99 18.14 0.06
C LYS A 205 -10.51 18.12 0.05
N ALA A 206 -11.11 17.27 -0.77
CA ALA A 206 -12.57 17.19 -0.88
C ALA A 206 -13.23 16.74 0.43
N TRP A 207 -12.62 15.78 1.13
CA TRP A 207 -13.19 15.22 2.37
C TRP A 207 -12.69 15.90 3.66
N GLY A 208 -11.86 16.95 3.56
CA GLY A 208 -11.30 17.65 4.73
C GLY A 208 -10.44 16.74 5.61
N LEU A 209 -9.84 15.70 5.04
CA LEU A 209 -8.91 14.83 5.75
C LEU A 209 -7.58 15.58 5.97
N PRO A 210 -6.80 15.25 7.01
CA PRO A 210 -5.55 15.95 7.25
C PRO A 210 -4.58 15.75 6.10
N LEU A 211 -4.06 16.85 5.58
CA LEU A 211 -2.89 16.88 4.73
C LEU A 211 -1.64 16.64 5.59
N GLU A 212 -0.59 16.14 4.97
CA GLU A 212 0.67 15.83 5.64
C GLU A 212 1.16 16.98 6.52
N GLY A 213 1.75 16.61 7.67
CA GLY A 213 2.63 17.47 8.42
C GLY A 213 3.96 17.72 7.69
N GLU A 214 4.86 18.46 8.31
CA GLU A 214 6.21 18.69 7.76
C GLU A 214 6.93 17.35 7.52
N PRO A 215 7.57 17.19 6.34
CA PRO A 215 8.33 15.99 6.06
C PRO A 215 9.49 15.83 7.06
N CYS A 216 9.85 14.59 7.36
CA CYS A 216 11.03 14.32 8.19
C CYS A 216 12.29 14.90 7.54
N PRO A 217 13.08 15.73 8.24
CA PRO A 217 14.30 16.35 7.69
C PRO A 217 15.28 15.33 7.12
N GLU A 218 15.44 14.20 7.78
CA GLU A 218 16.29 13.08 7.34
C GLU A 218 15.85 12.43 6.02
N GLY A 219 14.57 12.58 5.65
CA GLY A 219 14.01 12.03 4.41
C GLY A 219 14.19 12.92 3.18
N MET A 220 14.74 14.13 3.35
CA MET A 220 14.74 15.15 2.30
C MET A 220 15.69 14.86 1.12
N ASP A 221 16.75 14.09 1.33
CA ASP A 221 17.82 13.83 0.33
C ASP A 221 17.83 12.37 -0.17
N SER A 222 16.68 11.76 -0.29
CA SER A 222 16.60 10.35 -0.68
C SER A 222 16.68 10.15 -2.20
N ARG A 223 17.30 9.04 -2.63
CA ARG A 223 17.28 8.55 -4.03
C ARG A 223 15.85 8.44 -4.57
N ARG A 224 14.86 8.24 -3.70
CA ARG A 224 13.43 8.24 -4.04
C ARG A 224 12.96 9.59 -4.57
N ARG A 225 13.45 10.72 -4.00
CA ARG A 225 13.14 12.06 -4.50
C ARG A 225 13.63 12.26 -5.94
N LEU A 226 14.81 11.75 -6.26
CA LEU A 226 15.32 11.79 -7.64
C LEU A 226 14.43 10.98 -8.58
N MET A 227 14.00 9.78 -8.20
CA MET A 227 13.10 8.97 -9.02
C MET A 227 11.75 9.66 -9.25
N ARG A 228 11.23 10.34 -8.23
CA ARG A 228 10.02 11.16 -8.36
C ARG A 228 10.20 12.30 -9.35
N GLN A 229 11.34 12.97 -9.36
CA GLN A 229 11.64 14.01 -10.35
C GLN A 229 11.75 13.45 -11.77
N VAL A 230 12.42 12.30 -11.95
CA VAL A 230 12.51 11.59 -13.23
C VAL A 230 11.12 11.22 -13.75
N LEU A 231 10.28 10.65 -12.89
CA LEU A 231 8.89 10.31 -13.27
C LEU A 231 8.10 11.53 -13.72
N ARG A 232 8.19 12.65 -12.99
CA ARG A 232 7.50 13.90 -13.36
C ARG A 232 7.96 14.44 -14.71
N LEU A 233 9.24 14.34 -15.03
CA LEU A 233 9.76 14.74 -16.35
C LEU A 233 9.21 13.84 -17.45
N VAL A 234 9.24 12.53 -17.25
CA VAL A 234 8.72 11.57 -18.24
C VAL A 234 7.21 11.73 -18.44
N GLU A 235 6.46 12.03 -17.38
CA GLU A 235 5.00 12.22 -17.46
C GLU A 235 4.58 13.44 -18.29
N GLN A 236 5.46 14.42 -18.49
CA GLN A 236 5.19 15.56 -19.38
C GLN A 236 5.03 15.12 -20.83
N ASP A 237 5.78 14.10 -21.26
CA ASP A 237 5.70 13.53 -22.61
C ASP A 237 4.78 12.29 -22.65
N CYS A 238 4.84 11.45 -21.62
CA CYS A 238 4.07 10.21 -21.51
C CYS A 238 3.19 10.21 -20.23
N PRO A 239 1.97 10.75 -20.27
CA PRO A 239 1.08 10.83 -19.08
C PRO A 239 0.73 9.47 -18.45
N LYS A 240 0.98 8.37 -19.15
CA LYS A 240 0.72 7.00 -18.68
C LYS A 240 1.98 6.26 -18.25
N ALA A 241 3.11 6.96 -18.02
CA ALA A 241 4.41 6.36 -17.70
C ALA A 241 4.36 5.42 -16.49
N LYS A 242 3.73 5.82 -15.40
CA LYS A 242 3.56 4.97 -14.19
C LYS A 242 2.88 3.65 -14.51
N ARG A 243 1.79 3.70 -15.27
CA ARG A 243 1.05 2.50 -15.70
C ARG A 243 1.88 1.64 -16.66
N ALA A 244 2.66 2.27 -17.55
CA ALA A 244 3.56 1.56 -18.45
C ALA A 244 4.64 0.80 -17.67
N ILE A 245 5.25 1.43 -16.65
CA ILE A 245 6.22 0.81 -15.75
C ILE A 245 5.60 -0.39 -15.02
N TYR A 246 4.40 -0.22 -14.46
CA TYR A 246 3.68 -1.29 -13.77
C TYR A 246 3.47 -2.51 -14.69
N ASN A 247 2.92 -2.27 -15.89
CA ASN A 247 2.62 -3.31 -16.86
C ASN A 247 3.89 -4.00 -17.41
N ALA A 248 4.99 -3.24 -17.58
CA ALA A 248 6.26 -3.82 -18.04
C ALA A 248 6.82 -4.86 -17.08
N VAL A 249 6.77 -4.58 -15.75
CA VAL A 249 7.20 -5.52 -14.72
C VAL A 249 6.29 -6.76 -14.71
N GLU A 250 4.98 -6.57 -14.82
CA GLU A 250 4.01 -7.66 -14.83
C GLU A 250 4.22 -8.60 -16.02
N ARG A 251 4.38 -8.05 -17.23
CA ARG A 251 4.69 -8.84 -18.44
C ARG A 251 6.00 -9.62 -18.30
N ASN A 252 7.05 -8.97 -17.78
CA ASN A 252 8.33 -9.63 -17.56
C ASN A 252 8.20 -10.80 -16.57
N GLN A 253 7.44 -10.63 -15.49
CA GLN A 253 7.21 -11.69 -14.52
C GLN A 253 6.42 -12.87 -15.10
N LEU A 254 5.41 -12.62 -15.95
CA LEU A 254 4.66 -13.67 -16.64
C LEU A 254 5.57 -14.46 -17.58
N THR A 255 6.34 -13.78 -18.44
CA THR A 255 7.30 -14.44 -19.35
C THR A 255 8.29 -15.33 -18.59
N LEU A 256 8.83 -14.87 -17.46
CA LEU A 256 9.74 -15.68 -16.64
C LEU A 256 9.05 -16.89 -15.99
N ARG A 257 7.78 -16.79 -15.63
CA ARG A 257 7.00 -17.94 -15.12
C ARG A 257 6.76 -18.97 -16.20
N ASP A 258 6.38 -18.54 -17.39
CA ASP A 258 6.14 -19.41 -18.55
C ASP A 258 7.41 -20.18 -18.91
N LEU A 259 8.54 -19.49 -19.06
CA LEU A 259 9.84 -20.11 -19.30
C LEU A 259 10.26 -21.12 -18.23
N ARG A 260 10.00 -20.82 -16.95
CA ARG A 260 10.28 -21.76 -15.86
C ARG A 260 9.38 -23.01 -15.95
N SER A 261 8.13 -22.84 -16.29
CA SER A 261 7.19 -23.94 -16.46
C SER A 261 7.61 -24.86 -17.62
N GLU A 262 7.99 -24.25 -18.75
CA GLU A 262 8.54 -24.99 -19.91
C GLU A 262 9.82 -25.75 -19.55
N LEU A 263 10.74 -25.11 -18.82
CA LEU A 263 11.97 -25.77 -18.35
C LEU A 263 11.71 -26.96 -17.42
N VAL A 264 10.72 -26.84 -16.53
CA VAL A 264 10.32 -27.96 -15.65
C VAL A 264 9.76 -29.11 -16.48
N GLU A 265 8.92 -28.82 -17.48
CA GLU A 265 8.35 -29.84 -18.34
C GLU A 265 9.41 -30.52 -19.22
N CYS A 266 10.31 -29.75 -19.83
CA CYS A 266 11.45 -30.29 -20.56
C CYS A 266 12.33 -31.23 -19.68
N ARG A 267 12.61 -30.83 -18.44
CA ARG A 267 13.38 -31.69 -17.50
C ARG A 267 12.65 -32.99 -17.19
N LYS A 268 11.33 -32.98 -17.03
CA LYS A 268 10.53 -34.20 -16.83
C LYS A 268 10.62 -35.13 -18.06
N GLN A 269 10.51 -34.55 -19.26
CA GLN A 269 10.61 -35.31 -20.52
C GLN A 269 12.01 -35.94 -20.69
N ILE A 270 13.07 -35.20 -20.39
CA ILE A 270 14.44 -35.70 -20.42
C ILE A 270 14.62 -36.85 -19.40
N ALA A 271 14.15 -36.68 -18.18
CA ALA A 271 14.21 -37.72 -17.15
C ALA A 271 13.41 -38.99 -17.51
N ALA A 272 12.34 -38.84 -18.31
CA ALA A 272 11.58 -39.96 -18.80
C ALA A 272 12.27 -40.74 -19.96
N LEU A 273 13.21 -40.07 -20.67
CA LEU A 273 13.99 -40.67 -21.74
C LEU A 273 15.28 -41.32 -21.26
N ASP A 274 15.65 -41.16 -19.99
CA ASP A 274 16.86 -41.77 -19.43
C ASP A 274 16.63 -43.30 -19.16
N PRO A 275 17.27 -44.19 -19.91
CA PRO A 275 17.05 -45.63 -19.76
C PRO A 275 17.53 -46.18 -18.41
N CYS A 276 18.52 -45.56 -17.76
CA CYS A 276 19.04 -45.96 -16.46
C CYS A 276 18.04 -45.68 -15.31
N ALA A 277 17.34 -44.55 -15.34
CA ALA A 277 16.34 -44.21 -14.32
C ALA A 277 15.08 -45.09 -14.39
N ALA A 278 14.81 -45.71 -15.55
CA ALA A 278 13.74 -46.69 -15.72
C ALA A 278 14.05 -48.07 -15.17
N ALA A 279 15.32 -48.44 -15.09
CA ALA A 279 15.77 -49.76 -14.60
C ALA A 279 15.73 -49.85 -13.05
N GLU A 280 16.05 -48.78 -12.35
CA GLU A 280 16.02 -48.74 -10.87
C GLU A 280 14.61 -48.83 -10.28
N ARG A 281 13.58 -48.34 -10.99
CA ARG A 281 12.17 -48.44 -10.56
C ARG A 281 11.51 -49.78 -10.77
N ARG A 282 12.18 -50.72 -11.45
CA ARG A 282 11.69 -52.10 -11.65
C ARG A 282 12.28 -53.10 -10.66
N GLN A 283 13.19 -52.66 -9.78
CA GLN A 283 13.84 -53.52 -8.78
C GLN A 283 13.38 -53.22 -7.33
N THR A 284 12.44 -52.27 -7.15
CA THR A 284 11.71 -52.03 -5.89
C THR A 284 10.23 -52.38 -6.08
#